data_73cddadb77aea00310d9a2b32c9a9e8b
#
_entry.id   73cddadb77aea00310d9a2b32c9a9e8b
#
_cell.length_a   1.000
_cell.length_b   1.000
_cell.length_c   1.000
_cell.angle_alpha   90.00
_cell.angle_beta   90.00
_cell.angle_gamma   90.00
#
_symmetry.space_group_name_H-M   'P 1'
#
loop_
_entity.id
_entity.type
_entity.pdbx_description
1 polymer ?
#
loop_
_entity_poly.entity_id
_entity_poly.type
_entity_poly.pdbx_seq_one_letter_code
_entity_poly.pdbx_strand_id
1 'polypeptide(L)'
;MKKITIHSPATVANLVCGFDILGLALNDPSDIMQLSIIDEPKLVIHNADDYGLPGDPHKNVAGVALLSLMNTLKEPVGFEMTIRKRIKPGSGIGSSAASAAGAVAAANILLDHLFTPDELVQFAMNGEKLASGVKHADNIAPCLRGGITLVRSIHPLDIISIPPPPMYVTIVHPQIEVRTADARQILKKQIFLKDAIRQWGNIAGLVTGFLQRDYELIGRSLEDVIIEPVRSILIPAFAEVKKQSLLAGALGGGISGSGPSIFMLSKEKNTAMEVEKEMSSIYSRLGIENSTYVTTINEKGIKIIPDEIL
;
A
#
# COMPACT_ATOMS: atom_id res chain seq x y z
N MET A 1 -3.55 27.72 -16.35
CA MET A 1 -3.22 26.97 -15.12
C MET A 1 -2.51 25.68 -15.51
N LYS A 2 -1.31 25.41 -14.94
CA LYS A 2 -0.69 24.07 -15.06
C LYS A 2 -1.53 23.11 -14.20
N LYS A 3 -2.00 22.03 -14.79
CA LYS A 3 -2.85 21.02 -14.16
C LYS A 3 -2.41 19.62 -14.55
N ILE A 4 -2.55 18.65 -13.66
CA ILE A 4 -2.24 17.25 -13.92
C ILE A 4 -3.25 16.33 -13.24
N THR A 5 -3.56 15.22 -13.90
CA THR A 5 -4.37 14.14 -13.34
C THR A 5 -3.55 12.85 -13.30
N ILE A 6 -3.61 12.14 -12.18
CA ILE A 6 -2.82 10.94 -11.94
C ILE A 6 -3.70 9.79 -11.39
N HIS A 7 -3.26 8.56 -11.65
CA HIS A 7 -3.63 7.38 -10.87
C HIS A 7 -2.58 7.13 -9.80
N SER A 8 -3.01 7.06 -8.54
CA SER A 8 -2.19 6.68 -7.40
C SER A 8 -2.57 5.27 -6.95
N PRO A 9 -1.69 4.27 -7.11
CA PRO A 9 -2.04 2.86 -6.95
C PRO A 9 -2.21 2.44 -5.49
N ALA A 10 -3.07 1.43 -5.27
CA ALA A 10 -3.07 0.66 -4.04
C ALA A 10 -1.76 -0.12 -3.89
N THR A 11 -1.47 -0.51 -2.65
CA THR A 11 -0.24 -1.24 -2.30
C THR A 11 -0.52 -2.33 -1.27
N VAL A 12 0.29 -3.37 -1.29
CA VAL A 12 0.34 -4.40 -0.25
C VAL A 12 1.63 -4.23 0.53
N ALA A 13 1.54 -3.90 1.80
CA ALA A 13 2.70 -3.81 2.69
C ALA A 13 2.95 -5.13 3.42
N ASN A 14 4.13 -5.26 3.97
CA ASN A 14 4.64 -6.38 4.75
C ASN A 14 4.99 -7.63 3.94
N LEU A 15 4.29 -7.92 2.86
CA LEU A 15 4.47 -9.15 2.06
C LEU A 15 4.68 -10.40 2.93
N VAL A 16 3.79 -10.60 3.90
CA VAL A 16 3.81 -11.62 4.94
C VAL A 16 4.98 -11.43 5.91
N CYS A 17 6.20 -11.89 5.57
CA CYS A 17 7.36 -11.93 6.46
C CYS A 17 8.14 -10.61 6.57
N GLY A 18 7.93 -9.66 5.67
CA GLY A 18 8.68 -8.39 5.60
C GLY A 18 8.01 -7.22 6.31
N PHE A 19 7.57 -7.42 7.55
CA PHE A 19 6.88 -6.40 8.34
C PHE A 19 7.64 -5.07 8.40
N ASP A 20 6.97 -3.97 8.03
CA ASP A 20 7.47 -2.59 7.95
C ASP A 20 8.62 -2.36 6.95
N ILE A 21 9.04 -3.37 6.17
CA ILE A 21 10.18 -3.26 5.24
C ILE A 21 9.87 -3.65 3.79
N LEU A 22 8.89 -4.52 3.54
CA LEU A 22 8.53 -4.95 2.17
C LEU A 22 7.17 -4.41 1.76
N GLY A 23 7.08 -3.99 0.49
CA GLY A 23 5.81 -3.61 -0.10
C GLY A 23 5.79 -3.81 -1.61
N LEU A 24 4.60 -3.90 -2.19
CA LEU A 24 4.39 -3.91 -3.64
C LEU A 24 3.25 -2.99 -4.06
N ALA A 25 3.34 -2.47 -5.29
CA ALA A 25 2.27 -1.68 -5.91
C ALA A 25 1.35 -2.55 -6.76
N LEU A 26 0.07 -2.21 -6.79
CA LEU A 26 -0.97 -2.90 -7.55
C LEU A 26 -1.34 -2.11 -8.81
N ASN A 27 -1.72 -2.80 -9.88
CA ASN A 27 -2.27 -2.11 -11.04
C ASN A 27 -3.69 -1.61 -10.79
N ASP A 28 -4.45 -2.29 -9.92
CA ASP A 28 -5.83 -1.95 -9.56
C ASP A 28 -6.12 -2.45 -8.13
N PRO A 29 -6.89 -1.69 -7.32
CA PRO A 29 -7.46 -0.37 -7.57
C PRO A 29 -6.43 0.78 -7.49
N SER A 30 -6.82 1.96 -7.98
CA SER A 30 -6.05 3.19 -7.84
C SER A 30 -6.95 4.40 -7.63
N ASP A 31 -6.52 5.33 -6.77
CA ASP A 31 -7.19 6.61 -6.58
C ASP A 31 -6.94 7.53 -7.78
N ILE A 32 -7.89 8.39 -8.09
CA ILE A 32 -7.71 9.47 -9.07
C ILE A 32 -7.44 10.76 -8.30
N MET A 33 -6.36 11.44 -8.64
CA MET A 33 -6.02 12.71 -8.03
C MET A 33 -5.71 13.73 -9.12
N GLN A 34 -6.28 14.92 -8.98
CA GLN A 34 -6.03 16.04 -9.86
C GLN A 34 -5.42 17.18 -9.05
N LEU A 35 -4.34 17.75 -9.53
CA LEU A 35 -3.64 18.88 -8.91
C LEU A 35 -3.47 20.01 -9.91
N SER A 36 -3.75 21.25 -9.48
CA SER A 36 -3.55 22.47 -10.23
C SER A 36 -2.71 23.46 -9.43
N ILE A 37 -1.87 24.24 -10.11
CA ILE A 37 -1.22 25.42 -9.51
C ILE A 37 -2.21 26.56 -9.48
N ILE A 38 -2.30 27.27 -8.34
CA ILE A 38 -3.12 28.47 -8.14
C ILE A 38 -2.26 29.66 -7.74
N ASP A 39 -2.77 30.88 -7.99
CA ASP A 39 -2.03 32.11 -7.76
C ASP A 39 -1.80 32.41 -6.26
N GLU A 40 -2.79 32.07 -5.41
CA GLU A 40 -2.66 32.26 -3.97
C GLU A 40 -1.81 31.16 -3.36
N PRO A 41 -0.79 31.47 -2.52
CA PRO A 41 0.08 30.47 -1.90
C PRO A 41 -0.61 29.72 -0.75
N LYS A 42 -1.65 28.96 -1.07
CA LYS A 42 -2.43 28.14 -0.14
C LYS A 42 -2.64 26.75 -0.71
N LEU A 43 -3.07 25.81 0.13
CA LEU A 43 -3.51 24.49 -0.29
C LEU A 43 -5.01 24.34 -0.08
N VAL A 44 -5.72 24.00 -1.16
CA VAL A 44 -7.17 23.71 -1.14
C VAL A 44 -7.36 22.24 -1.50
N ILE A 45 -8.20 21.52 -0.74
CA ILE A 45 -8.49 20.09 -0.96
C ILE A 45 -9.99 19.89 -1.12
N HIS A 46 -10.36 19.19 -2.20
CA HIS A 46 -11.71 18.73 -2.48
C HIS A 46 -11.74 17.20 -2.49
N ASN A 47 -12.60 16.60 -1.68
CA ASN A 47 -12.87 15.16 -1.74
C ASN A 47 -14.08 14.94 -2.65
N ALA A 48 -13.90 14.17 -3.74
CA ALA A 48 -14.94 13.86 -4.72
C ALA A 48 -15.56 12.46 -4.47
N ASP A 49 -15.68 12.09 -3.21
CA ASP A 49 -16.24 10.83 -2.71
C ASP A 49 -16.97 11.07 -1.37
N ASP A 50 -17.70 10.05 -0.91
CA ASP A 50 -18.55 10.12 0.28
C ASP A 50 -17.90 9.53 1.55
N TYR A 51 -16.59 9.34 1.59
CA TYR A 51 -15.91 8.79 2.76
C TYR A 51 -15.78 9.78 3.94
N GLY A 52 -16.17 11.04 3.76
CA GLY A 52 -16.14 12.06 4.81
C GLY A 52 -14.72 12.44 5.26
N LEU A 53 -13.73 12.31 4.37
CA LEU A 53 -12.36 12.67 4.67
C LEU A 53 -12.22 14.20 4.88
N PRO A 54 -11.31 14.65 5.77
CA PRO A 54 -11.14 16.07 6.04
C PRO A 54 -10.73 16.86 4.78
N GLY A 55 -11.37 18.02 4.54
CA GLY A 55 -10.92 19.01 3.55
C GLY A 55 -9.83 19.93 4.09
N ASP A 56 -9.64 20.00 5.42
CA ASP A 56 -8.56 20.77 6.05
C ASP A 56 -7.20 20.12 5.74
N PRO A 57 -6.28 20.85 5.05
CA PRO A 57 -4.97 20.30 4.68
C PRO A 57 -4.13 19.77 5.85
N HIS A 58 -4.29 20.32 7.06
CA HIS A 58 -3.55 19.88 8.24
C HIS A 58 -4.11 18.59 8.87
N LYS A 59 -5.33 18.19 8.49
CA LYS A 59 -6.02 17.00 8.96
C LYS A 59 -6.17 15.93 7.87
N ASN A 60 -5.76 16.25 6.66
CA ASN A 60 -5.80 15.35 5.50
C ASN A 60 -4.41 14.80 5.23
N VAL A 61 -4.29 13.50 5.01
CA VAL A 61 -3.02 12.80 4.79
C VAL A 61 -2.28 13.35 3.55
N ALA A 62 -3.00 13.55 2.44
CA ALA A 62 -2.45 14.15 1.24
C ALA A 62 -2.03 15.61 1.48
N GLY A 63 -2.84 16.34 2.27
CA GLY A 63 -2.56 17.72 2.65
C GLY A 63 -1.27 17.84 3.46
N VAL A 64 -1.10 17.06 4.51
CA VAL A 64 0.11 17.07 5.34
C VAL A 64 1.36 16.73 4.53
N ALA A 65 1.26 15.73 3.63
CA ALA A 65 2.35 15.36 2.74
C ALA A 65 2.72 16.52 1.80
N LEU A 66 1.73 17.14 1.16
CA LEU A 66 1.96 18.24 0.23
C LEU A 66 2.44 19.52 0.94
N LEU A 67 1.91 19.86 2.10
CA LEU A 67 2.40 20.97 2.93
C LEU A 67 3.87 20.74 3.32
N SER A 68 4.28 19.51 3.62
CA SER A 68 5.68 19.18 3.91
C SER A 68 6.60 19.48 2.72
N LEU A 69 6.17 19.22 1.49
CA LEU A 69 6.87 19.59 0.27
C LEU A 69 6.87 21.12 0.07
N MET A 70 5.70 21.77 0.16
CA MET A 70 5.54 23.22 -0.04
C MET A 70 6.45 24.03 0.89
N ASN A 71 6.63 23.59 2.13
CA ASN A 71 7.49 24.26 3.13
C ASN A 71 8.98 24.24 2.78
N THR A 72 9.42 23.45 1.79
CA THR A 72 10.81 23.43 1.31
C THR A 72 11.05 24.30 0.08
N LEU A 73 9.98 24.82 -0.52
CA LEU A 73 10.08 25.68 -1.72
C LEU A 73 10.64 27.06 -1.35
N LYS A 74 11.53 27.57 -2.20
CA LYS A 74 12.08 28.94 -2.04
C LYS A 74 11.03 30.01 -2.30
N GLU A 75 10.21 29.79 -3.34
CA GLU A 75 9.11 30.68 -3.70
C GLU A 75 7.78 30.00 -3.30
N PRO A 76 6.87 30.74 -2.64
CA PRO A 76 5.57 30.20 -2.27
C PRO A 76 4.74 29.83 -3.51
N VAL A 77 4.24 28.61 -3.56
CA VAL A 77 3.36 28.10 -4.61
C VAL A 77 2.07 27.61 -3.99
N GLY A 78 0.93 27.97 -4.58
CA GLY A 78 -0.37 27.45 -4.15
C GLY A 78 -0.83 26.26 -4.99
N PHE A 79 -1.58 25.37 -4.37
CA PHE A 79 -2.15 24.20 -5.03
C PHE A 79 -3.64 24.02 -4.69
N GLU A 80 -4.39 23.59 -5.69
CA GLU A 80 -5.74 23.08 -5.53
C GLU A 80 -5.77 21.62 -5.96
N MET A 81 -6.24 20.73 -5.07
CA MET A 81 -6.24 19.30 -5.25
C MET A 81 -7.64 18.72 -5.12
N THR A 82 -8.04 17.90 -6.10
CA THR A 82 -9.26 17.09 -6.02
C THR A 82 -8.87 15.63 -5.93
N ILE A 83 -9.44 14.90 -4.95
CA ILE A 83 -9.18 13.48 -4.69
C ILE A 83 -10.48 12.70 -4.86
N ARG A 84 -10.47 11.67 -5.72
CA ARG A 84 -11.51 10.65 -5.79
C ARG A 84 -10.95 9.32 -5.32
N LYS A 85 -11.34 8.90 -4.12
CA LYS A 85 -10.94 7.61 -3.54
C LYS A 85 -11.65 6.45 -4.24
N ARG A 86 -10.85 5.51 -4.76
CA ARG A 86 -11.29 4.18 -5.21
C ARG A 86 -10.72 3.10 -4.30
N ILE A 87 -9.72 3.45 -3.50
CA ILE A 87 -9.14 2.62 -2.45
C ILE A 87 -9.84 2.99 -1.15
N LYS A 88 -10.66 2.09 -0.62
CA LYS A 88 -11.43 2.36 0.61
C LYS A 88 -10.49 2.71 1.77
N PRO A 89 -10.71 3.83 2.49
CA PRO A 89 -9.97 4.14 3.71
C PRO A 89 -10.11 3.01 4.75
N GLY A 90 -9.00 2.66 5.43
CA GLY A 90 -9.00 1.59 6.42
C GLY A 90 -9.02 0.17 5.85
N SER A 91 -8.96 -0.01 4.52
CA SER A 91 -8.96 -1.34 3.89
C SER A 91 -7.70 -2.17 4.10
N GLY A 92 -6.58 -1.55 4.48
CA GLY A 92 -5.29 -2.25 4.60
C GLY A 92 -4.50 -2.38 3.28
N ILE A 93 -4.99 -1.79 2.18
CA ILE A 93 -4.28 -1.80 0.87
C ILE A 93 -3.72 -0.42 0.50
N GLY A 94 -3.14 0.27 1.48
CA GLY A 94 -2.36 1.49 1.26
C GLY A 94 -3.15 2.73 0.88
N SER A 95 -4.42 2.88 1.30
CA SER A 95 -5.27 4.03 0.95
C SER A 95 -4.67 5.38 1.36
N SER A 96 -4.09 5.48 2.57
CA SER A 96 -3.41 6.69 3.06
C SER A 96 -2.13 6.96 2.27
N ALA A 97 -1.33 5.92 2.03
CA ALA A 97 -0.10 6.02 1.25
C ALA A 97 -0.36 6.48 -0.19
N ALA A 98 -1.42 5.97 -0.83
CA ALA A 98 -1.84 6.42 -2.16
C ALA A 98 -2.17 7.92 -2.17
N SER A 99 -2.89 8.42 -1.15
CA SER A 99 -3.19 9.85 -1.03
C SER A 99 -1.94 10.70 -0.80
N ALA A 100 -1.06 10.29 0.14
CA ALA A 100 0.17 11.03 0.45
C ALA A 100 1.16 11.04 -0.72
N ALA A 101 1.43 9.86 -1.30
CA ALA A 101 2.34 9.69 -2.43
C ALA A 101 1.83 10.40 -3.68
N GLY A 102 0.53 10.27 -3.98
CA GLY A 102 -0.10 10.93 -5.11
C GLY A 102 0.02 12.45 -5.05
N ALA A 103 -0.23 13.05 -3.90
CA ALA A 103 -0.14 14.50 -3.70
C ALA A 103 1.27 15.02 -4.01
N VAL A 104 2.31 14.43 -3.42
CA VAL A 104 3.69 14.90 -3.63
C VAL A 104 4.22 14.59 -5.03
N ALA A 105 3.81 13.45 -5.63
CA ALA A 105 4.18 13.12 -7.01
C ALA A 105 3.56 14.08 -8.02
N ALA A 106 2.25 14.37 -7.90
CA ALA A 106 1.59 15.33 -8.77
C ALA A 106 2.21 16.72 -8.66
N ALA A 107 2.50 17.20 -7.44
CA ALA A 107 3.17 18.47 -7.22
C ALA A 107 4.57 18.49 -7.86
N ASN A 108 5.36 17.43 -7.66
CA ASN A 108 6.70 17.36 -8.24
C ASN A 108 6.69 17.42 -9.77
N ILE A 109 5.71 16.78 -10.43
CA ILE A 109 5.54 16.86 -11.89
C ILE A 109 5.21 18.30 -12.31
N LEU A 110 4.30 18.99 -11.60
CA LEU A 110 3.95 20.39 -11.90
C LEU A 110 5.12 21.36 -11.64
N LEU A 111 6.03 21.01 -10.75
CA LEU A 111 7.27 21.73 -10.42
C LEU A 111 8.47 21.27 -11.28
N ASP A 112 8.21 20.64 -12.44
CA ASP A 112 9.23 20.22 -13.40
C ASP A 112 10.29 19.27 -12.77
N HIS A 113 9.85 18.33 -11.88
CA HIS A 113 10.66 17.31 -11.20
C HIS A 113 11.76 17.88 -10.30
N LEU A 114 11.44 18.89 -9.51
CA LEU A 114 12.37 19.58 -8.60
C LEU A 114 12.98 18.66 -7.53
N PHE A 115 12.23 17.64 -7.08
CA PHE A 115 12.63 16.75 -6.00
C PHE A 115 12.96 15.34 -6.50
N THR A 116 13.90 14.71 -5.82
CA THR A 116 14.27 13.31 -6.05
C THR A 116 13.20 12.34 -5.55
N PRO A 117 13.16 11.09 -6.05
CA PRO A 117 12.23 10.08 -5.55
C PRO A 117 12.31 9.86 -4.03
N ASP A 118 13.50 9.95 -3.43
CA ASP A 118 13.69 9.76 -1.99
C ASP A 118 13.14 10.92 -1.17
N GLU A 119 13.28 12.15 -1.64
CA GLU A 119 12.66 13.32 -1.01
C GLU A 119 11.13 13.21 -1.06
N LEU A 120 10.55 12.73 -2.16
CA LEU A 120 9.10 12.49 -2.26
C LEU A 120 8.63 11.45 -1.24
N VAL A 121 9.38 10.37 -1.03
CA VAL A 121 9.07 9.40 0.03
C VAL A 121 9.10 10.07 1.40
N GLN A 122 10.10 10.91 1.68
CA GLN A 122 10.22 11.63 2.96
C GLN A 122 9.03 12.56 3.21
N PHE A 123 8.59 13.33 2.20
CA PHE A 123 7.42 14.18 2.30
C PHE A 123 6.14 13.37 2.55
N ALA A 124 5.94 12.29 1.79
CA ALA A 124 4.77 11.43 1.92
C ALA A 124 4.70 10.73 3.29
N MET A 125 5.85 10.33 3.88
CA MET A 125 5.90 9.77 5.23
C MET A 125 5.37 10.72 6.33
N ASN A 126 5.38 12.04 6.11
CA ASN A 126 4.78 12.97 7.06
C ASN A 126 3.25 12.87 7.06
N GLY A 127 2.64 12.63 5.89
CA GLY A 127 1.22 12.31 5.78
C GLY A 127 0.88 10.98 6.44
N GLU A 128 1.67 9.94 6.21
CA GLU A 128 1.45 8.61 6.81
C GLU A 128 1.53 8.65 8.34
N LYS A 129 2.40 9.49 8.92
CA LYS A 129 2.47 9.71 10.36
C LYS A 129 1.15 10.23 10.94
N LEU A 130 0.38 11.03 10.19
CA LEU A 130 -0.94 11.50 10.63
C LEU A 130 -1.92 10.32 10.75
N ALA A 131 -1.88 9.36 9.83
CA ALA A 131 -2.81 8.23 9.77
C ALA A 131 -2.46 7.12 10.77
N SER A 132 -1.17 6.78 10.91
CA SER A 132 -0.69 5.62 11.65
C SER A 132 0.04 5.93 12.95
N GLY A 133 0.38 7.20 13.18
CA GLY A 133 1.20 7.65 14.31
C GLY A 133 2.71 7.44 14.12
N VAL A 134 3.13 6.69 13.09
CA VAL A 134 4.54 6.34 12.82
C VAL A 134 4.86 6.61 11.34
N LYS A 135 6.11 6.92 11.05
CA LYS A 135 6.59 7.06 9.65
C LYS A 135 6.93 5.69 9.10
N HIS A 136 6.21 5.27 8.06
CA HIS A 136 6.46 4.05 7.30
C HIS A 136 6.65 4.39 5.83
N ALA A 137 7.47 3.60 5.15
CA ALA A 137 7.71 3.75 3.73
C ALA A 137 7.29 2.52 2.90
N ASP A 138 6.93 1.41 3.54
CA ASP A 138 6.60 0.13 2.91
C ASP A 138 5.36 0.15 1.98
N ASN A 139 4.43 1.08 2.19
CA ASN A 139 3.35 1.39 1.24
C ASN A 139 3.71 2.56 0.31
N ILE A 140 4.38 3.59 0.83
CA ILE A 140 4.71 4.80 0.07
C ILE A 140 5.73 4.51 -1.04
N ALA A 141 6.78 3.76 -0.71
CA ALA A 141 7.85 3.46 -1.65
C ALA A 141 7.35 2.73 -2.90
N PRO A 142 6.59 1.62 -2.81
CA PRO A 142 6.08 0.97 -4.00
C PRO A 142 5.01 1.81 -4.72
N CYS A 143 4.21 2.62 -4.01
CA CYS A 143 3.25 3.53 -4.63
C CYS A 143 3.96 4.53 -5.57
N LEU A 144 5.07 5.13 -5.12
CA LEU A 144 5.87 6.09 -5.90
C LEU A 144 6.71 5.43 -6.98
N ARG A 145 7.43 4.34 -6.66
CA ARG A 145 8.45 3.73 -7.53
C ARG A 145 7.91 2.60 -8.41
N GLY A 146 6.79 2.00 -8.01
CA GLY A 146 6.29 0.75 -8.60
C GLY A 146 7.06 -0.48 -8.13
N GLY A 147 6.63 -1.65 -8.63
CA GLY A 147 7.25 -2.94 -8.37
C GLY A 147 7.14 -3.39 -6.93
N ILE A 148 8.15 -4.12 -6.50
CA ILE A 148 8.37 -4.52 -5.11
C ILE A 148 9.50 -3.65 -4.55
N THR A 149 9.35 -3.17 -3.31
CA THR A 149 10.37 -2.35 -2.65
C THR A 149 10.76 -2.94 -1.31
N LEU A 150 12.06 -2.89 -1.00
CA LEU A 150 12.63 -3.18 0.31
C LEU A 150 13.13 -1.88 0.93
N VAL A 151 12.54 -1.48 2.03
CA VAL A 151 12.98 -0.36 2.86
C VAL A 151 14.04 -0.87 3.83
N ARG A 152 15.32 -0.72 3.47
CA ARG A 152 16.43 -1.18 4.31
C ARG A 152 16.66 -0.29 5.52
N SER A 153 16.42 1.01 5.37
CA SER A 153 16.54 2.00 6.43
C SER A 153 15.64 3.21 6.16
N ILE A 154 15.17 3.86 7.22
CA ILE A 154 14.44 5.14 7.15
C ILE A 154 15.36 6.32 7.43
N HIS A 155 16.44 6.13 8.19
CA HIS A 155 17.41 7.16 8.56
C HIS A 155 18.85 6.63 8.50
N PRO A 156 19.64 6.97 7.44
CA PRO A 156 19.22 7.61 6.20
C PRO A 156 18.23 6.74 5.42
N LEU A 157 17.42 7.36 4.59
CA LEU A 157 16.47 6.62 3.75
C LEU A 157 17.24 5.76 2.73
N ASP A 158 16.93 4.47 2.70
CA ASP A 158 17.55 3.52 1.80
C ASP A 158 16.50 2.52 1.33
N ILE A 159 16.11 2.63 0.05
CA ILE A 159 15.04 1.84 -0.57
C ILE A 159 15.60 1.12 -1.80
N ILE A 160 15.47 -0.19 -1.78
CA ILE A 160 15.91 -1.08 -2.86
C ILE A 160 14.67 -1.51 -3.67
N SER A 161 14.70 -1.27 -4.98
CA SER A 161 13.67 -1.78 -5.89
C SER A 161 13.99 -3.22 -6.29
N ILE A 162 13.00 -4.08 -6.20
CA ILE A 162 13.08 -5.50 -6.57
C ILE A 162 12.17 -5.71 -7.79
N PRO A 163 12.70 -6.11 -8.96
CA PRO A 163 11.90 -6.39 -10.13
C PRO A 163 10.96 -7.57 -9.85
N PRO A 164 9.63 -7.40 -10.00
CA PRO A 164 8.69 -8.48 -9.73
C PRO A 164 8.74 -9.54 -10.83
N PRO A 165 8.66 -10.83 -10.50
CA PRO A 165 8.32 -11.84 -11.51
C PRO A 165 6.87 -11.67 -11.96
N PRO A 166 6.49 -12.12 -13.17
CA PRO A 166 5.10 -12.12 -13.62
C PRO A 166 4.23 -12.92 -12.64
N MET A 167 3.28 -12.25 -12.00
CA MET A 167 2.36 -12.89 -11.04
C MET A 167 1.08 -12.08 -10.84
N TYR A 168 0.08 -12.74 -10.30
CA TYR A 168 -1.20 -12.16 -9.95
C TYR A 168 -1.30 -11.99 -8.44
N VAL A 169 -2.00 -10.95 -8.04
CA VAL A 169 -2.32 -10.63 -6.65
C VAL A 169 -3.83 -10.67 -6.51
N THR A 170 -4.32 -11.58 -5.70
CA THR A 170 -5.74 -11.66 -5.34
C THR A 170 -5.91 -11.04 -3.96
N ILE A 171 -6.90 -10.17 -3.80
CA ILE A 171 -7.20 -9.49 -2.54
C ILE A 171 -8.66 -9.71 -2.20
N VAL A 172 -8.95 -10.01 -0.95
CA VAL A 172 -10.28 -9.89 -0.36
C VAL A 172 -10.24 -8.84 0.74
N HIS A 173 -11.18 -7.90 0.68
CA HIS A 173 -11.41 -6.90 1.73
C HIS A 173 -12.77 -7.16 2.39
N PRO A 174 -12.81 -7.84 3.54
CA PRO A 174 -14.04 -7.94 4.33
C PRO A 174 -14.42 -6.55 4.86
N GLN A 175 -15.71 -6.22 4.83
CA GLN A 175 -16.21 -4.90 5.23
C GLN A 175 -16.28 -4.80 6.78
N ILE A 176 -15.13 -4.97 7.42
CA ILE A 176 -14.91 -4.78 8.85
C ILE A 176 -13.85 -3.70 9.07
N GLU A 177 -13.83 -3.10 10.24
CA GLU A 177 -12.84 -2.10 10.60
C GLU A 177 -11.72 -2.73 11.45
N VAL A 178 -10.47 -2.56 11.02
CA VAL A 178 -9.27 -2.83 11.82
C VAL A 178 -8.41 -1.57 11.82
N ARG A 179 -8.35 -0.88 12.95
CA ARG A 179 -7.55 0.34 13.06
C ARG A 179 -6.06 0.00 13.08
N THR A 180 -5.28 0.72 12.29
CA THR A 180 -3.81 0.51 12.21
C THR A 180 -3.14 0.65 13.58
N ALA A 181 -3.60 1.59 14.41
CA ALA A 181 -3.11 1.77 15.77
C ALA A 181 -3.34 0.53 16.64
N ASP A 182 -4.55 -0.06 16.59
CA ASP A 182 -4.91 -1.25 17.37
C ASP A 182 -4.10 -2.47 16.90
N ALA A 183 -4.01 -2.67 15.58
CA ALA A 183 -3.21 -3.73 14.98
C ALA A 183 -1.71 -3.63 15.32
N ARG A 184 -1.22 -2.42 15.64
CA ARG A 184 0.16 -2.20 16.11
C ARG A 184 0.29 -2.38 17.62
N GLN A 185 -0.69 -1.95 18.40
CA GLN A 185 -0.66 -2.00 19.86
C GLN A 185 -0.60 -3.43 20.41
N ILE A 186 -1.22 -4.41 19.72
CA ILE A 186 -1.22 -5.81 20.15
C ILE A 186 0.11 -6.53 19.90
N LEU A 187 1.05 -5.91 19.15
CA LEU A 187 2.33 -6.54 18.81
C LEU A 187 3.23 -6.69 20.04
N LYS A 188 3.93 -7.82 20.10
CA LYS A 188 4.91 -8.08 21.15
C LYS A 188 6.10 -7.13 21.02
N LYS A 189 6.55 -6.56 22.13
CA LYS A 189 7.75 -5.70 22.19
C LYS A 189 9.06 -6.49 22.14
N GLN A 190 9.02 -7.79 22.39
CA GLN A 190 10.16 -8.70 22.40
C GLN A 190 9.78 -9.99 21.68
N ILE A 191 10.74 -10.57 20.99
CA ILE A 191 10.59 -11.82 20.25
C ILE A 191 11.70 -12.79 20.61
N PHE A 192 11.46 -14.08 20.50
CA PHE A 192 12.50 -15.09 20.70
C PHE A 192 13.47 -15.09 19.51
N LEU A 193 14.76 -15.25 19.79
CA LEU A 193 15.80 -15.28 18.75
C LEU A 193 15.55 -16.37 17.70
N LYS A 194 15.02 -17.54 18.10
CA LYS A 194 14.66 -18.62 17.16
C LYS A 194 13.63 -18.19 16.11
N ASP A 195 12.62 -17.38 16.55
CA ASP A 195 11.57 -16.89 15.66
C ASP A 195 12.14 -15.78 14.74
N ALA A 196 13.01 -14.92 15.26
CA ALA A 196 13.74 -13.93 14.47
C ALA A 196 14.60 -14.58 13.39
N ILE A 197 15.36 -15.65 13.71
CA ILE A 197 16.20 -16.39 12.74
C ILE A 197 15.33 -16.96 11.62
N ARG A 198 14.17 -17.58 11.95
CA ARG A 198 13.22 -18.09 10.94
C ARG A 198 12.68 -16.97 10.07
N GLN A 199 12.27 -15.86 10.66
CA GLN A 199 11.75 -14.69 9.94
C GLN A 199 12.80 -14.09 8.98
N TRP A 200 14.05 -13.94 9.43
CA TRP A 200 15.15 -13.46 8.56
C TRP A 200 15.40 -14.41 7.39
N GLY A 201 15.34 -15.72 7.62
CA GLY A 201 15.42 -16.73 6.56
C GLY A 201 14.30 -16.60 5.54
N ASN A 202 13.05 -16.39 6.00
CA ASN A 202 11.90 -16.19 5.13
C ASN A 202 12.02 -14.89 4.32
N ILE A 203 12.45 -13.77 4.93
CA ILE A 203 12.70 -12.51 4.21
C ILE A 203 13.76 -12.69 3.13
N ALA A 204 14.91 -13.27 3.47
CA ALA A 204 15.98 -13.52 2.52
C ALA A 204 15.54 -14.46 1.39
N GLY A 205 14.81 -15.52 1.73
CA GLY A 205 14.22 -16.47 0.76
C GLY A 205 13.22 -15.78 -0.17
N LEU A 206 12.32 -14.95 0.35
CA LEU A 206 11.32 -14.24 -0.44
C LEU A 206 11.97 -13.28 -1.45
N VAL A 207 12.92 -12.46 -0.99
CA VAL A 207 13.66 -11.52 -1.85
C VAL A 207 14.46 -12.28 -2.93
N THR A 208 15.14 -13.36 -2.56
CA THR A 208 15.88 -14.22 -3.50
C THR A 208 14.93 -14.85 -4.51
N GLY A 209 13.78 -15.36 -4.07
CA GLY A 209 12.76 -15.95 -4.92
C GLY A 209 12.22 -14.96 -5.97
N PHE A 210 11.98 -13.71 -5.58
CA PHE A 210 11.57 -12.67 -6.54
C PHE A 210 12.67 -12.40 -7.57
N LEU A 211 13.92 -12.23 -7.15
CA LEU A 211 15.05 -11.95 -8.04
C LEU A 211 15.36 -13.10 -9.00
N GLN A 212 15.23 -14.34 -8.54
CA GLN A 212 15.49 -15.55 -9.33
C GLN A 212 14.25 -16.05 -10.10
N ARG A 213 13.07 -15.45 -9.86
CA ARG A 213 11.78 -15.94 -10.39
C ARG A 213 11.47 -17.38 -9.98
N ASP A 214 11.92 -17.77 -8.81
CA ASP A 214 11.67 -19.08 -8.21
C ASP A 214 10.38 -19.06 -7.40
N TYR A 215 9.27 -19.47 -8.05
CA TYR A 215 7.93 -19.46 -7.45
C TYR A 215 7.80 -20.45 -6.27
N GLU A 216 8.55 -21.53 -6.26
CA GLU A 216 8.54 -22.47 -5.13
C GLU A 216 9.22 -21.83 -3.91
N LEU A 217 10.36 -21.14 -4.11
CA LEU A 217 11.03 -20.40 -3.06
C LEU A 217 10.16 -19.25 -2.54
N ILE A 218 9.48 -18.51 -3.43
CA ILE A 218 8.51 -17.48 -3.05
C ILE A 218 7.44 -18.10 -2.14
N GLY A 219 6.79 -19.18 -2.58
CA GLY A 219 5.70 -19.82 -1.84
C GLY A 219 6.10 -20.25 -0.43
N ARG A 220 7.21 -21.00 -0.29
CA ARG A 220 7.67 -21.48 1.03
C ARG A 220 8.24 -20.40 1.93
N SER A 221 8.54 -19.19 1.38
CA SER A 221 9.02 -18.04 2.14
C SER A 221 7.89 -17.11 2.60
N LEU A 222 6.68 -17.23 2.07
CA LEU A 222 5.50 -16.46 2.47
C LEU A 222 4.91 -16.99 3.79
N GLU A 223 5.74 -17.00 4.83
CA GLU A 223 5.39 -17.41 6.17
C GLU A 223 5.89 -16.36 7.18
N ASP A 224 5.01 -15.91 8.06
CA ASP A 224 5.32 -15.01 9.16
C ASP A 224 5.10 -15.72 10.50
N VAL A 225 6.14 -15.79 11.32
CA VAL A 225 6.10 -16.44 12.63
C VAL A 225 6.03 -15.46 13.79
N ILE A 226 6.01 -14.14 13.51
CA ILE A 226 6.09 -13.08 14.51
C ILE A 226 4.81 -12.24 14.56
N ILE A 227 4.39 -11.67 13.43
CA ILE A 227 3.34 -10.66 13.34
C ILE A 227 1.99 -11.28 13.03
N GLU A 228 1.90 -12.10 11.96
CA GLU A 228 0.65 -12.71 11.52
C GLU A 228 -0.03 -13.55 12.61
N PRO A 229 0.68 -14.37 13.43
CA PRO A 229 0.04 -15.13 14.50
C PRO A 229 -0.67 -14.26 15.55
N VAL A 230 -0.23 -13.01 15.71
CA VAL A 230 -0.84 -12.06 16.65
C VAL A 230 -1.96 -11.28 16.00
N ARG A 231 -1.76 -10.79 14.76
CA ARG A 231 -2.73 -9.94 14.04
C ARG A 231 -3.91 -10.71 13.46
N SER A 232 -3.72 -11.95 13.08
CA SER A 232 -4.77 -12.77 12.44
C SER A 232 -6.03 -12.91 13.28
N ILE A 233 -5.94 -12.78 14.59
CA ILE A 233 -7.10 -12.81 15.50
C ILE A 233 -8.08 -11.64 15.28
N LEU A 234 -7.63 -10.55 14.68
CA LEU A 234 -8.45 -9.39 14.36
C LEU A 234 -9.27 -9.57 13.08
N ILE A 235 -8.99 -10.61 12.29
CA ILE A 235 -9.61 -10.84 10.98
C ILE A 235 -10.40 -12.14 11.03
N PRO A 236 -11.74 -12.11 10.99
CA PRO A 236 -12.56 -13.30 10.99
C PRO A 236 -12.16 -14.28 9.88
N ALA A 237 -12.16 -15.57 10.19
CA ALA A 237 -11.85 -16.67 9.27
C ALA A 237 -10.47 -16.58 8.57
N PHE A 238 -9.53 -15.78 9.04
CA PHE A 238 -8.22 -15.61 8.40
C PHE A 238 -7.53 -16.96 8.07
N ALA A 239 -7.49 -17.88 9.05
CA ALA A 239 -6.83 -19.18 8.87
C ALA A 239 -7.55 -20.05 7.81
N GLU A 240 -8.88 -19.98 7.73
CA GLU A 240 -9.66 -20.68 6.71
C GLU A 240 -9.42 -20.08 5.33
N VAL A 241 -9.47 -18.76 5.19
CA VAL A 241 -9.17 -18.05 3.93
C VAL A 241 -7.79 -18.43 3.42
N LYS A 242 -6.76 -18.34 4.26
CA LYS A 242 -5.39 -18.70 3.88
C LYS A 242 -5.27 -20.17 3.45
N LYS A 243 -5.88 -21.08 4.21
CA LYS A 243 -5.85 -22.53 3.90
C LYS A 243 -6.54 -22.86 2.58
N GLN A 244 -7.76 -22.36 2.36
CA GLN A 244 -8.50 -22.65 1.13
C GLN A 244 -7.84 -22.03 -0.10
N SER A 245 -7.28 -20.82 0.04
CA SER A 245 -6.50 -20.19 -1.04
C SER A 245 -5.28 -21.02 -1.46
N LEU A 246 -4.55 -21.60 -0.50
CA LEU A 246 -3.43 -22.51 -0.79
C LEU A 246 -3.90 -23.78 -1.48
N LEU A 247 -5.04 -24.37 -1.06
CA LEU A 247 -5.65 -25.53 -1.72
C LEU A 247 -6.13 -25.23 -3.13
N ALA A 248 -6.55 -23.98 -3.41
CA ALA A 248 -6.88 -23.51 -4.75
C ALA A 248 -5.65 -23.21 -5.63
N GLY A 249 -4.43 -23.40 -5.11
CA GLY A 249 -3.17 -23.28 -5.85
C GLY A 249 -2.44 -21.95 -5.71
N ALA A 250 -2.83 -21.09 -4.76
CA ALA A 250 -2.04 -19.90 -4.45
C ALA A 250 -0.63 -20.28 -3.97
N LEU A 251 0.37 -19.48 -4.32
CA LEU A 251 1.75 -19.65 -3.82
C LEU A 251 1.84 -19.38 -2.32
N GLY A 252 1.10 -18.38 -1.84
CA GLY A 252 1.07 -17.94 -0.46
C GLY A 252 0.51 -16.54 -0.36
N GLY A 253 0.41 -16.04 0.85
CA GLY A 253 -0.10 -14.71 1.13
C GLY A 253 -0.44 -14.56 2.60
N GLY A 254 -1.05 -13.45 2.97
CA GLY A 254 -1.40 -13.14 4.34
C GLY A 254 -2.07 -11.78 4.47
N ILE A 255 -1.89 -11.13 5.62
CA ILE A 255 -2.49 -9.83 5.91
C ILE A 255 -1.83 -8.74 5.08
N SER A 256 -2.63 -7.91 4.40
CA SER A 256 -2.14 -6.71 3.73
C SER A 256 -2.06 -5.56 4.73
N GLY A 257 -0.88 -5.02 4.94
CA GLY A 257 -0.64 -3.91 5.86
C GLY A 257 -1.09 -4.22 7.30
N SER A 258 -2.04 -3.44 7.82
CA SER A 258 -2.67 -3.69 9.12
C SER A 258 -3.87 -4.64 9.06
N GLY A 259 -4.29 -5.03 7.88
CA GLY A 259 -5.58 -5.64 7.60
C GLY A 259 -6.70 -4.57 7.46
N PRO A 260 -7.96 -4.96 7.34
CA PRO A 260 -8.45 -6.35 7.34
C PRO A 260 -8.26 -7.11 6.02
N SER A 261 -7.77 -6.46 4.97
CA SER A 261 -7.55 -7.14 3.69
C SER A 261 -6.55 -8.28 3.82
N ILE A 262 -6.84 -9.37 3.12
CA ILE A 262 -5.95 -10.51 2.93
C ILE A 262 -5.56 -10.54 1.45
N PHE A 263 -4.29 -10.75 1.15
CA PHE A 263 -3.80 -10.94 -0.20
C PHE A 263 -3.21 -12.33 -0.40
N MET A 264 -3.32 -12.83 -1.62
CA MET A 264 -2.68 -14.08 -2.06
C MET A 264 -1.95 -13.85 -3.38
N LEU A 265 -0.79 -14.47 -3.53
CA LEU A 265 -0.01 -14.46 -4.76
C LEU A 265 -0.26 -15.73 -5.56
N SER A 266 -0.41 -15.59 -6.88
CA SER A 266 -0.59 -16.72 -7.81
C SER A 266 0.27 -16.51 -9.06
N LYS A 267 0.78 -17.60 -9.63
CA LYS A 267 1.55 -17.56 -10.87
C LYS A 267 0.64 -17.33 -12.09
N GLU A 268 -0.51 -18.01 -12.11
CA GLU A 268 -1.41 -18.03 -13.26
C GLU A 268 -2.71 -17.28 -12.95
N LYS A 269 -3.29 -16.64 -13.99
CA LYS A 269 -4.54 -15.89 -13.87
C LYS A 269 -5.71 -16.76 -13.43
N ASN A 270 -5.83 -17.95 -13.99
CA ASN A 270 -6.94 -18.86 -13.66
C ASN A 270 -6.87 -19.27 -12.18
N THR A 271 -5.69 -19.56 -11.67
CA THR A 271 -5.48 -19.85 -10.24
C THR A 271 -5.90 -18.65 -9.38
N ALA A 272 -5.50 -17.43 -9.77
CA ALA A 272 -5.89 -16.22 -9.02
C ALA A 272 -7.41 -16.02 -8.98
N MET A 273 -8.12 -16.34 -10.06
CA MET A 273 -9.59 -16.26 -10.11
C MET A 273 -10.26 -17.35 -9.25
N GLU A 274 -9.73 -18.57 -9.20
CA GLU A 274 -10.26 -19.60 -8.29
C GLU A 274 -9.98 -19.22 -6.83
N VAL A 275 -8.80 -18.70 -6.52
CA VAL A 275 -8.47 -18.17 -5.18
C VAL A 275 -9.44 -17.05 -4.79
N GLU A 276 -9.78 -16.15 -5.69
CA GLU A 276 -10.75 -15.07 -5.44
C GLU A 276 -12.13 -15.62 -5.05
N LYS A 277 -12.63 -16.60 -5.79
CA LYS A 277 -13.92 -17.24 -5.50
C LYS A 277 -13.93 -17.90 -4.10
N GLU A 278 -12.85 -18.61 -3.76
CA GLU A 278 -12.74 -19.24 -2.44
C GLU A 278 -12.72 -18.19 -1.32
N MET A 279 -11.88 -17.15 -1.46
CA MET A 279 -11.78 -16.09 -0.46
C MET A 279 -13.12 -15.37 -0.25
N SER A 280 -13.80 -14.99 -1.34
CA SER A 280 -15.11 -14.31 -1.29
C SER A 280 -16.19 -15.23 -0.71
N SER A 281 -16.23 -16.50 -1.10
CA SER A 281 -17.24 -17.46 -0.65
C SER A 281 -17.21 -17.67 0.88
N ILE A 282 -16.01 -17.67 1.48
CA ILE A 282 -15.85 -17.82 2.93
C ILE A 282 -16.54 -16.66 3.66
N TYR A 283 -16.28 -15.42 3.26
CA TYR A 283 -16.90 -14.26 3.89
C TYR A 283 -18.42 -14.19 3.62
N SER A 284 -18.86 -14.55 2.42
CA SER A 284 -20.28 -14.61 2.08
C SER A 284 -21.03 -15.63 2.96
N ARG A 285 -20.44 -16.81 3.22
CA ARG A 285 -21.01 -17.80 4.15
C ARG A 285 -21.12 -17.30 5.60
N LEU A 286 -20.22 -16.39 6.00
CA LEU A 286 -20.23 -15.76 7.32
C LEU A 286 -21.19 -14.56 7.40
N GLY A 287 -21.86 -14.19 6.30
CA GLY A 287 -22.68 -12.98 6.22
C GLY A 287 -21.89 -11.68 6.29
N ILE A 288 -20.58 -11.73 5.99
CA ILE A 288 -19.72 -10.56 5.97
C ILE A 288 -19.59 -10.08 4.52
N GLU A 289 -20.05 -8.86 4.28
CA GLU A 289 -19.83 -8.22 2.98
C GLU A 289 -18.35 -8.11 2.66
N ASN A 290 -17.97 -8.30 1.40
CA ASN A 290 -16.58 -8.22 1.01
C ASN A 290 -16.45 -7.68 -0.43
N SER A 291 -15.30 -7.09 -0.71
CA SER A 291 -14.88 -6.69 -2.05
C SER A 291 -13.62 -7.46 -2.42
N THR A 292 -13.52 -7.86 -3.67
CA THR A 292 -12.36 -8.61 -4.17
C THR A 292 -11.69 -7.91 -5.35
N TYR A 293 -10.40 -8.16 -5.52
CA TYR A 293 -9.61 -7.68 -6.64
C TYR A 293 -8.70 -8.81 -7.11
N VAL A 294 -8.65 -9.05 -8.42
CA VAL A 294 -7.63 -9.88 -9.07
C VAL A 294 -6.83 -8.99 -10.00
N THR A 295 -5.60 -8.72 -9.65
CA THR A 295 -4.75 -7.73 -10.32
C THR A 295 -3.33 -8.25 -10.51
N THR A 296 -2.45 -7.43 -11.04
CA THR A 296 -1.01 -7.68 -11.19
C THR A 296 -0.19 -6.60 -10.51
N ILE A 297 1.12 -6.84 -10.37
CA ILE A 297 2.02 -5.86 -9.78
C ILE A 297 2.21 -4.68 -10.75
N ASN A 298 2.05 -3.48 -10.25
CA ASN A 298 2.27 -2.24 -10.99
C ASN A 298 3.75 -1.86 -10.95
N GLU A 299 4.48 -2.11 -12.02
CA GLU A 299 5.92 -1.87 -12.10
C GLU A 299 6.32 -0.39 -12.21
N LYS A 300 5.36 0.52 -12.44
CA LYS A 300 5.63 1.94 -12.73
C LYS A 300 5.24 2.89 -11.60
N GLY A 301 4.46 2.43 -10.60
CA GLY A 301 3.93 3.30 -9.56
C GLY A 301 2.85 4.25 -10.06
N ILE A 302 2.91 5.50 -9.61
CA ILE A 302 1.98 6.57 -10.03
C ILE A 302 2.07 6.81 -11.53
N LYS A 303 0.90 6.98 -12.18
CA LYS A 303 0.79 7.20 -13.63
C LYS A 303 0.04 8.48 -13.91
N ILE A 304 0.56 9.28 -14.85
CA ILE A 304 -0.19 10.40 -15.43
C ILE A 304 -1.27 9.82 -16.34
N ILE A 305 -2.46 10.36 -16.25
CA ILE A 305 -3.58 10.01 -17.11
C ILE A 305 -4.13 11.26 -17.79
N PRO A 306 -4.82 11.11 -18.95
CA PRO A 306 -5.59 12.20 -19.53
C PRO A 306 -6.56 12.77 -18.50
N ASP A 307 -6.93 14.04 -18.66
CA ASP A 307 -7.91 14.68 -17.80
C ASP A 307 -9.24 13.90 -17.85
N GLU A 308 -9.47 13.06 -16.86
CA GLU A 308 -10.77 12.46 -16.61
C GLU A 308 -11.62 13.49 -15.87
N ILE A 309 -12.91 13.50 -16.16
CA ILE A 309 -13.89 14.30 -15.40
C ILE A 309 -13.97 13.68 -14.00
N LEU A 310 -13.45 14.39 -13.01
CA LEU A 310 -13.56 14.04 -11.60
C LEU A 310 -14.95 14.33 -11.06
#